data_50e141dee4e3a6317a3385f3db4fe264
#
_entry.id   50e141dee4e3a6317a3385f3db4fe264
#
_cell.length_a   1.000
_cell.length_b   1.000
_cell.length_c   1.000
_cell.angle_alpha   90.00
_cell.angle_beta   90.00
_cell.angle_gamma   90.00
#
_symmetry.space_group_name_H-M   'P 1'
#
loop_
_entity.id
_entity.type
_entity.pdbx_description
1 polymer ?
#
loop_
_entity_poly.entity_id
_entity_poly.type
_entity_poly.pdbx_seq_one_letter_code
_entity_poly.pdbx_strand_id
1 'polypeptide(L)'
;INIESMQITKSVNSEPKEGKSSDTMGMKHTVEHGLYVTYGSINPQLADKTGFSDADAEEIKQALISLFENDSSSARPDGSMEVYKVIWWKHNCRSGQYSSAKVHRSLKVEPLTENPKYTTDYEVTVEPLDDLDVTIYEGK
;
A
#
# COMPACT_ATOMS: atom_id res chain seq x y z
N ILE A 1 7.14 10.78 -1.27
CA ILE A 1 7.00 10.17 -2.63
C ILE A 1 7.89 10.93 -3.57
N ASN A 2 8.83 10.24 -4.21
CA ASN A 2 9.70 10.80 -5.23
C ASN A 2 9.16 10.42 -6.61
N ILE A 3 8.99 11.42 -7.47
CA ILE A 3 8.49 11.23 -8.83
C ILE A 3 9.57 11.63 -9.82
N GLU A 4 9.94 10.72 -10.68
CA GLU A 4 10.78 10.99 -11.84
C GLU A 4 9.94 11.19 -13.09
N SER A 5 10.38 12.09 -13.94
CA SER A 5 9.76 12.38 -15.24
C SER A 5 10.78 12.19 -16.34
N MET A 6 10.45 11.37 -17.31
CA MET A 6 11.30 11.14 -18.48
C MET A 6 10.53 11.35 -19.77
N GLN A 7 11.22 11.85 -20.76
CA GLN A 7 10.68 11.91 -22.11
C GLN A 7 10.82 10.55 -22.78
N ILE A 8 9.74 10.08 -23.37
CA ILE A 8 9.72 8.86 -24.17
C ILE A 8 9.38 9.17 -25.62
N THR A 9 10.03 8.45 -26.53
CA THR A 9 9.75 8.53 -27.96
C THR A 9 9.28 7.16 -28.43
N LYS A 10 8.11 7.11 -29.04
CA LYS A 10 7.62 5.93 -29.74
C LYS A 10 7.91 6.09 -31.22
N SER A 11 8.85 5.32 -31.72
CA SER A 11 9.07 5.19 -33.16
C SER A 11 7.99 4.30 -33.77
N VAL A 12 7.29 4.78 -34.77
CA VAL A 12 6.31 4.01 -35.53
C VAL A 12 6.99 3.52 -36.79
N ASN A 13 7.34 2.23 -36.84
CA ASN A 13 7.85 1.55 -38.03
C ASN A 13 6.76 1.40 -39.10
N SER A 14 6.23 2.48 -39.60
CA SER A 14 5.39 2.48 -40.79
C SER A 14 6.09 3.35 -41.83
N GLU A 15 6.10 2.88 -43.06
CA GLU A 15 6.62 3.65 -44.19
C GLU A 15 6.09 5.10 -44.11
N PRO A 16 6.99 6.09 -44.26
CA PRO A 16 6.59 7.49 -44.14
C PRO A 16 5.55 7.81 -45.23
N LYS A 17 4.31 7.95 -44.81
CA LYS A 17 3.30 8.60 -45.63
C LYS A 17 3.59 10.08 -45.57
N GLU A 18 3.74 10.71 -46.73
CA GLU A 18 3.99 12.14 -46.88
C GLU A 18 3.09 12.95 -45.91
N GLY A 19 3.72 13.74 -45.02
CA GLY A 19 3.05 14.68 -44.14
C GLY A 19 2.73 14.20 -42.73
N LYS A 20 3.16 13.00 -42.27
CA LYS A 20 3.04 12.57 -40.89
C LYS A 20 4.41 12.36 -40.24
N SER A 21 4.62 13.01 -39.11
CA SER A 21 5.78 12.72 -38.25
C SER A 21 5.75 11.24 -37.82
N SER A 22 6.86 10.55 -38.10
CA SER A 22 6.99 9.12 -37.74
C SER A 22 7.15 8.87 -36.25
N ASP A 23 7.49 9.90 -35.48
CA ASP A 23 7.79 9.77 -34.05
C ASP A 23 6.76 10.49 -33.21
N THR A 24 6.28 9.81 -32.20
CA THR A 24 5.42 10.39 -31.17
C THR A 24 6.22 10.55 -29.89
N MET A 25 6.31 11.78 -29.39
CA MET A 25 6.97 12.11 -28.13
C MET A 25 5.94 12.22 -27.02
N GLY A 26 6.28 11.73 -25.84
CA GLY A 26 5.46 11.78 -24.65
C GLY A 26 6.30 11.90 -23.39
N MET A 27 5.63 12.17 -22.27
CA MET A 27 6.22 12.17 -20.94
C MET A 27 5.75 10.94 -20.19
N LYS A 28 6.67 10.28 -19.51
CA LYS A 28 6.38 9.22 -18.55
C LYS A 28 6.76 9.71 -17.16
N HIS A 29 5.84 9.56 -16.21
CA HIS A 29 6.07 9.84 -14.80
C HIS A 29 6.10 8.52 -14.04
N THR A 30 7.12 8.34 -13.23
CA THR A 30 7.32 7.12 -12.45
C THR A 30 7.56 7.50 -11.00
N VAL A 31 6.95 6.80 -10.06
CA VAL A 31 7.30 6.90 -8.65
C VAL A 31 8.60 6.14 -8.44
N GLU A 32 9.66 6.86 -8.10
CA GLU A 32 10.95 6.26 -7.78
C GLU A 32 10.89 5.50 -6.46
N HIS A 33 10.31 6.15 -5.45
CA HIS A 33 10.10 5.57 -4.13
C HIS A 33 8.92 6.24 -3.42
N GLY A 34 8.16 5.45 -2.67
CA GLY A 34 7.08 5.97 -1.82
C GLY A 34 6.61 4.91 -0.84
N LEU A 35 6.43 5.32 0.42
CA LEU A 35 5.76 4.53 1.43
C LEU A 35 4.29 4.95 1.48
N TYR A 36 3.40 3.98 1.30
CA TYR A 36 1.96 4.17 1.29
C TYR A 36 1.34 3.57 2.53
N VAL A 37 0.39 4.26 3.14
CA VAL A 37 -0.36 3.78 4.28
C VAL A 37 -1.82 3.63 3.88
N THR A 38 -2.39 2.47 4.13
CA THR A 38 -3.81 2.21 3.94
C THR A 38 -4.42 1.70 5.24
N TYR A 39 -5.69 1.99 5.45
CA TYR A 39 -6.41 1.59 6.64
C TYR A 39 -7.66 0.80 6.27
N GLY A 40 -8.02 -0.16 7.11
CA GLY A 40 -9.24 -0.92 6.99
C GLY A 40 -9.80 -1.23 8.36
N SER A 41 -11.05 -1.69 8.40
CA SER A 41 -11.67 -2.17 9.63
C SER A 41 -12.66 -3.30 9.33
N ILE A 42 -12.75 -4.25 10.25
CA ILE A 42 -13.74 -5.33 10.25
C ILE A 42 -14.75 -4.99 11.33
N ASN A 43 -16.02 -4.87 10.94
CA ASN A 43 -17.10 -4.56 11.86
C ASN A 43 -17.86 -5.85 12.22
N PRO A 44 -17.79 -6.31 13.49
CA PRO A 44 -18.45 -7.54 13.93
C PRO A 44 -19.99 -7.51 13.79
N GLN A 45 -20.59 -6.32 13.87
CA GLN A 45 -22.05 -6.18 13.71
C GLN A 45 -22.49 -6.42 12.26
N LEU A 46 -21.66 -6.08 11.29
CA LEU A 46 -21.88 -6.40 9.87
C LEU A 46 -21.50 -7.84 9.57
N ALA A 47 -20.47 -8.37 10.20
CA ALA A 47 -20.03 -9.75 10.08
C ALA A 47 -21.18 -10.73 10.41
N ASP A 48 -21.94 -10.49 11.45
CA ASP A 48 -23.09 -11.31 11.81
C ASP A 48 -24.15 -11.40 10.69
N LYS A 49 -24.31 -10.32 9.92
CA LYS A 49 -25.29 -10.28 8.82
C LYS A 49 -24.80 -10.95 7.55
N THR A 50 -23.50 -10.96 7.34
CA THR A 50 -22.85 -11.49 6.13
C THR A 50 -22.34 -12.91 6.30
N GLY A 51 -22.28 -13.43 7.53
CA GLY A 51 -21.67 -14.71 7.85
C GLY A 51 -20.14 -14.66 7.88
N PHE A 52 -19.54 -13.46 7.90
CA PHE A 52 -18.10 -13.28 8.00
C PHE A 52 -17.58 -13.79 9.34
N SER A 53 -16.55 -14.63 9.30
CA SER A 53 -16.03 -15.35 10.47
C SER A 53 -14.62 -14.87 10.88
N ASP A 54 -14.15 -15.34 12.03
CA ASP A 54 -12.76 -15.13 12.45
C ASP A 54 -11.76 -15.80 11.49
N ALA A 55 -12.14 -16.89 10.82
CA ALA A 55 -11.32 -17.53 9.80
C ALA A 55 -11.16 -16.64 8.57
N ASP A 56 -12.24 -15.99 8.14
CA ASP A 56 -12.19 -15.03 7.02
C ASP A 56 -11.30 -13.82 7.36
N ALA A 57 -11.35 -13.36 8.62
CA ALA A 57 -10.47 -12.28 9.08
C ALA A 57 -9.00 -12.68 9.05
N GLU A 58 -8.69 -13.93 9.41
CA GLU A 58 -7.34 -14.48 9.32
C GLU A 58 -6.87 -14.60 7.87
N GLU A 59 -7.73 -15.06 6.96
CA GLU A 59 -7.43 -15.13 5.53
C GLU A 59 -7.14 -13.74 4.94
N ILE A 60 -7.94 -12.73 5.28
CA ILE A 60 -7.68 -11.34 4.87
C ILE A 60 -6.32 -10.87 5.38
N LYS A 61 -5.99 -11.15 6.64
CA LYS A 61 -4.70 -10.79 7.20
C LYS A 61 -3.54 -11.43 6.43
N GLN A 62 -3.63 -12.72 6.12
CA GLN A 62 -2.62 -13.41 5.32
C GLN A 62 -2.52 -12.87 3.89
N ALA A 63 -3.65 -12.55 3.28
CA ALA A 63 -3.69 -11.93 1.96
C ALA A 63 -3.03 -10.54 1.96
N LEU A 64 -3.19 -9.76 3.02
CA LEU A 64 -2.53 -8.46 3.16
C LEU A 64 -1.01 -8.59 3.29
N ILE A 65 -0.53 -9.61 4.02
CA ILE A 65 0.92 -9.85 4.22
C ILE A 65 1.61 -10.17 2.89
N SER A 66 0.92 -10.86 1.98
CA SER A 66 1.44 -11.29 0.67
C SER A 66 0.79 -10.57 -0.51
N LEU A 67 0.27 -9.37 -0.31
CA LEU A 67 -0.62 -8.67 -1.25
C LEU A 67 -0.03 -8.52 -2.66
N PHE A 68 1.27 -8.28 -2.76
CA PHE A 68 1.94 -8.02 -4.04
C PHE A 68 2.72 -9.22 -4.58
N GLU A 69 2.62 -10.38 -3.95
CA GLU A 69 3.21 -11.60 -4.50
C GLU A 69 2.44 -12.05 -5.74
N ASN A 70 3.16 -12.28 -6.82
CA ASN A 70 2.60 -12.66 -8.12
C ASN A 70 1.59 -11.63 -8.70
N ASP A 71 1.63 -10.39 -8.23
CA ASP A 71 0.83 -9.28 -8.78
C ASP A 71 1.74 -8.35 -9.59
N SER A 72 1.60 -8.38 -10.91
CA SER A 72 2.35 -7.51 -11.80
C SER A 72 1.46 -6.92 -12.89
N SER A 73 1.79 -5.70 -13.29
CA SER A 73 1.15 -5.02 -14.41
C SER A 73 2.14 -4.06 -15.07
N SER A 74 1.75 -3.48 -16.20
CA SER A 74 2.59 -2.47 -16.86
C SER A 74 2.85 -1.23 -16.00
N ALA A 75 1.94 -0.90 -15.09
CA ALA A 75 2.09 0.21 -14.15
C ALA A 75 2.81 -0.21 -12.86
N ARG A 76 2.79 -1.48 -12.55
CA ARG A 76 3.45 -2.10 -11.38
C ARG A 76 4.22 -3.32 -11.86
N PRO A 77 5.44 -3.13 -12.39
CA PRO A 77 6.31 -4.24 -12.76
C PRO A 77 6.55 -5.18 -11.58
N ASP A 78 6.86 -6.42 -11.87
CA ASP A 78 7.21 -7.40 -10.85
C ASP A 78 8.35 -6.90 -9.96
N GLY A 79 8.20 -7.06 -8.66
CA GLY A 79 9.16 -6.56 -7.66
C GLY A 79 9.16 -5.05 -7.44
N SER A 80 8.22 -4.28 -8.04
CA SER A 80 8.13 -2.83 -7.85
C SER A 80 7.35 -2.41 -6.59
N MET A 81 6.60 -3.31 -6.01
CA MET A 81 5.85 -3.08 -4.77
C MET A 81 6.02 -4.25 -3.82
N GLU A 82 6.06 -3.93 -2.55
CA GLU A 82 6.11 -4.91 -1.46
C GLU A 82 5.24 -4.43 -0.29
N VAL A 83 4.80 -5.36 0.52
CA VAL A 83 4.20 -5.05 1.81
C VAL A 83 5.31 -4.87 2.82
N TYR A 84 5.46 -3.66 3.36
CA TYR A 84 6.47 -3.41 4.38
C TYR A 84 6.04 -3.98 5.75
N LYS A 85 4.85 -3.57 6.23
CA LYS A 85 4.29 -4.05 7.50
C LYS A 85 2.77 -4.12 7.43
N VAL A 86 2.20 -5.10 8.12
CA VAL A 86 0.77 -5.19 8.42
C VAL A 86 0.60 -5.02 9.92
N ILE A 87 -0.13 -3.99 10.32
CA ILE A 87 -0.41 -3.70 11.72
C ILE A 87 -1.85 -4.07 11.99
N TRP A 88 -2.03 -5.02 12.89
CA TRP A 88 -3.32 -5.61 13.20
C TRP A 88 -3.72 -5.31 14.65
N TRP A 89 -4.77 -4.52 14.82
CA TRP A 89 -5.36 -4.26 16.13
C TRP A 89 -6.57 -5.15 16.35
N LYS A 90 -6.63 -5.79 17.49
CA LYS A 90 -7.74 -6.65 17.87
C LYS A 90 -8.44 -6.10 19.12
N HIS A 91 -9.68 -5.66 18.95
CA HIS A 91 -10.51 -5.24 20.07
C HIS A 91 -11.03 -6.43 20.85
N ASN A 92 -11.19 -6.27 22.16
CA ASN A 92 -11.72 -7.29 23.06
C ASN A 92 -13.25 -7.24 23.20
N CYS A 93 -13.92 -6.31 22.52
CA CYS A 93 -15.37 -6.17 22.53
C CYS A 93 -15.93 -5.82 21.15
N ARG A 94 -17.19 -6.18 20.93
CA ARG A 94 -17.85 -6.02 19.61
C ARG A 94 -18.06 -4.56 19.18
N SER A 95 -18.20 -3.65 20.13
CA SER A 95 -18.37 -2.22 19.84
C SER A 95 -17.05 -1.49 19.59
N GLY A 96 -15.93 -2.19 19.81
CA GLY A 96 -14.59 -1.59 19.80
C GLY A 96 -14.28 -0.84 21.09
N GLN A 97 -13.04 -1.00 21.59
CA GLN A 97 -12.56 -0.27 22.78
C GLN A 97 -12.29 1.20 22.45
N TYR A 98 -11.95 1.47 21.20
CA TYR A 98 -11.64 2.80 20.67
C TYR A 98 -12.26 2.98 19.29
N SER A 99 -12.49 4.23 18.92
CA SER A 99 -12.92 4.55 17.55
C SER A 99 -11.81 4.20 16.55
N SER A 100 -12.18 3.78 15.34
CA SER A 100 -11.21 3.48 14.26
C SER A 100 -10.26 4.65 14.00
N ALA A 101 -10.76 5.89 14.07
CA ALA A 101 -9.95 7.08 13.89
C ALA A 101 -8.87 7.23 14.98
N LYS A 102 -9.16 6.87 16.24
CA LYS A 102 -8.17 6.90 17.31
C LYS A 102 -7.14 5.79 17.13
N VAL A 103 -7.58 4.60 16.77
CA VAL A 103 -6.68 3.46 16.47
C VAL A 103 -5.75 3.80 15.30
N HIS A 104 -6.30 4.32 14.20
CA HIS A 104 -5.48 4.69 13.04
C HIS A 104 -4.46 5.79 13.35
N ARG A 105 -4.79 6.77 14.19
CA ARG A 105 -3.84 7.81 14.62
C ARG A 105 -2.75 7.33 15.58
N SER A 106 -2.89 6.14 16.17
CA SER A 106 -1.81 5.54 16.96
C SER A 106 -0.63 5.09 16.11
N LEU A 107 -0.84 4.86 14.81
CA LEU A 107 0.22 4.63 13.86
C LEU A 107 0.80 5.98 13.40
N LYS A 108 2.10 6.12 13.53
CA LYS A 108 2.87 7.25 13.03
C LYS A 108 3.92 6.75 12.05
N VAL A 109 4.02 7.44 10.92
CA VAL A 109 5.00 7.17 9.89
C VAL A 109 5.66 8.50 9.55
N GLU A 110 6.91 8.63 9.89
CA GLU A 110 7.66 9.87 9.74
C GLU A 110 8.90 9.63 8.87
N PRO A 111 9.14 10.44 7.83
CA PRO A 111 10.38 10.36 7.09
C PRO A 111 11.54 10.91 7.95
N LEU A 112 12.65 10.19 7.97
CA LEU A 112 13.89 10.60 8.67
C LEU A 112 14.77 11.51 7.82
N THR A 113 14.49 11.61 6.52
CA THR A 113 15.22 12.43 5.56
C THR A 113 14.26 13.21 4.67
N GLU A 114 14.73 14.28 4.04
CA GLU A 114 13.91 15.07 3.11
C GLU A 114 13.50 14.29 1.85
N ASN A 115 14.36 13.37 1.40
CA ASN A 115 14.15 12.56 0.19
C ASN A 115 14.36 11.08 0.51
N PRO A 116 13.40 10.41 1.18
CA PRO A 116 13.52 9.01 1.52
C PRO A 116 13.50 8.14 0.25
N LYS A 117 14.42 7.17 0.21
CA LYS A 117 14.60 6.23 -0.91
C LYS A 117 14.45 4.76 -0.50
N TYR A 118 14.50 4.49 0.79
CA TYR A 118 14.46 3.15 1.35
C TYR A 118 13.47 3.09 2.50
N THR A 119 12.99 1.91 2.81
CA THR A 119 12.12 1.68 3.98
C THR A 119 12.78 2.11 5.29
N THR A 120 14.10 1.99 5.38
CA THR A 120 14.91 2.44 6.52
C THR A 120 14.97 3.95 6.70
N ASP A 121 14.54 4.72 5.71
CA ASP A 121 14.47 6.18 5.78
C ASP A 121 13.18 6.69 6.44
N TYR A 122 12.38 5.78 6.99
CA TYR A 122 11.17 6.09 7.74
C TYR A 122 11.21 5.53 9.15
N GLU A 123 10.66 6.27 10.08
CA GLU A 123 10.32 5.78 11.39
C GLU A 123 8.85 5.39 11.42
N VAL A 124 8.58 4.14 11.76
CA VAL A 124 7.22 3.60 11.90
C VAL A 124 7.00 3.23 13.36
N THR A 125 6.15 3.97 14.03
CA THR A 125 5.83 3.77 15.45
C THR A 125 4.35 3.55 15.65
N VAL A 126 4.00 2.67 16.57
CA VAL A 126 2.62 2.42 17.01
C VAL A 126 2.54 2.80 18.48
N GLU A 127 1.82 3.89 18.78
CA GLU A 127 1.56 4.29 20.15
C GLU A 127 0.62 3.25 20.81
N PRO A 128 1.00 2.70 21.97
CA PRO A 128 0.15 1.75 22.66
C PRO A 128 -1.15 2.42 23.12
N LEU A 129 -2.25 1.71 22.97
CA LEU A 129 -3.54 2.08 23.54
C LEU A 129 -3.89 1.05 24.62
N ASP A 130 -4.34 1.52 25.76
CA ASP A 130 -4.60 0.68 26.94
C ASP A 130 -5.56 -0.47 26.60
N ASP A 131 -5.18 -1.69 26.96
CA ASP A 131 -5.93 -2.93 26.74
C ASP A 131 -6.27 -3.27 25.27
N LEU A 132 -5.67 -2.58 24.29
CA LEU A 132 -5.85 -2.91 22.90
C LEU A 132 -4.68 -3.76 22.39
N ASP A 133 -4.97 -4.98 21.98
CA ASP A 133 -3.98 -5.86 21.39
C ASP A 133 -3.54 -5.33 20.02
N VAL A 134 -2.24 -5.24 19.83
CA VAL A 134 -1.64 -4.92 18.54
C VAL A 134 -0.59 -5.96 18.18
N THR A 135 -0.64 -6.43 16.96
CA THR A 135 0.38 -7.31 16.38
C THR A 135 0.90 -6.71 15.08
N ILE A 136 2.21 -6.71 14.92
CA ILE A 136 2.88 -6.22 13.74
C ILE A 136 3.48 -7.40 13.00
N TYR A 137 3.10 -7.56 11.74
CA TYR A 137 3.62 -8.57 10.82
C TYR A 137 4.52 -7.90 9.81
N GLU A 138 5.66 -8.49 9.54
CA GLU A 138 6.48 -8.11 8.38
C GLU A 138 5.76 -8.60 7.11
N GLY A 139 5.83 -7.81 6.06
CA GLY A 139 5.37 -8.24 4.74
C GLY A 139 6.27 -9.35 4.18
N LYS A 140 5.80 -9.98 3.15
CA LYS A 140 6.50 -11.05 2.47
C LYS A 140 6.93 -10.57 1.08
#